data_142d0b42783baedbc84e64d7d84e6463
#
_entry.id   142d0b42783baedbc84e64d7d84e6463
#
_cell.length_a   1.000
_cell.length_b   1.000
_cell.length_c   1.000
_cell.angle_alpha   90.00
_cell.angle_beta   90.00
_cell.angle_gamma   90.00
#
_symmetry.space_group_name_H-M   'P 1'
#
loop_
_entity.id
_entity.type
_entity.pdbx_description
1 polymer ?
#
loop_
_entity_poly.entity_id
_entity_poly.type
_entity_poly.pdbx_seq_one_letter_code
_entity_poly.pdbx_strand_id
1 'polypeptide(L)'
;MYLTNSFMSDEKKQSFQQPLILAVEDHDDSLLLIGYALESLGCRFICQADSLATVLVAKEYQPDLILLDILLPGYSGIDVVRYLKEEPLTCKIPVIAVTALASREDRERILKAGFDDYISKPYMIEDLEAIIRRVLCGKFDFHSVFELCQD
;
A
#
# COMPACT_ATOMS: atom_id res chain seq x y z
N MET A 1 -9.45 3.86 11.64
CA MET A 1 -9.53 2.67 10.78
C MET A 1 -10.91 2.54 10.21
N TYR A 2 -11.01 2.37 8.93
CA TYR A 2 -12.31 2.36 8.25
C TYR A 2 -12.45 1.16 7.35
N LEU A 3 -13.35 0.28 7.71
CA LEU A 3 -13.77 -0.81 6.85
C LEU A 3 -15.10 -0.40 6.24
N THR A 4 -15.04 0.12 5.05
CA THR A 4 -16.24 0.47 4.32
C THR A 4 -16.77 -0.77 3.63
N ASN A 5 -18.02 -0.74 3.22
CA ASN A 5 -18.64 -1.80 2.44
C ASN A 5 -18.96 -3.09 3.17
N SER A 6 -19.04 -3.02 4.49
CA SER A 6 -19.46 -4.19 5.25
C SER A 6 -20.89 -4.64 4.93
N PHE A 7 -21.66 -3.76 4.30
CA PHE A 7 -23.06 -4.02 3.96
C PHE A 7 -23.26 -4.47 2.52
N MET A 8 -22.22 -4.56 1.74
CA MET A 8 -22.37 -5.03 0.36
C MET A 8 -22.69 -6.52 0.36
N SER A 9 -23.62 -6.91 -0.50
CA SER A 9 -23.90 -8.32 -0.71
C SER A 9 -22.67 -9.00 -1.32
N ASP A 10 -22.56 -10.30 -1.13
CA ASP A 10 -21.45 -11.07 -1.68
C ASP A 10 -21.41 -10.96 -3.20
N GLU A 11 -22.57 -10.89 -3.83
CA GLU A 11 -22.65 -10.74 -5.28
C GLU A 11 -22.01 -9.46 -5.75
N LYS A 12 -22.28 -8.34 -5.05
CA LYS A 12 -21.69 -7.05 -5.39
C LYS A 12 -20.20 -7.05 -5.11
N LYS A 13 -19.76 -7.73 -4.06
CA LYS A 13 -18.33 -7.83 -3.76
C LYS A 13 -17.58 -8.56 -4.86
N GLN A 14 -18.17 -9.58 -5.44
CA GLN A 14 -17.57 -10.31 -6.54
C GLN A 14 -17.47 -9.46 -7.82
N SER A 15 -18.50 -8.63 -8.06
CA SER A 15 -18.54 -7.77 -9.26
C SER A 15 -17.64 -6.55 -9.16
N PHE A 16 -17.52 -5.98 -7.94
CA PHE A 16 -16.80 -4.73 -7.71
C PHE A 16 -15.90 -4.86 -6.51
N GLN A 17 -14.98 -5.81 -6.60
CA GLN A 17 -14.05 -6.02 -5.51
C GLN A 17 -13.10 -4.82 -5.43
N GLN A 18 -13.12 -4.16 -4.28
CA GLN A 18 -12.25 -3.04 -4.01
C GLN A 18 -10.99 -3.52 -3.30
N PRO A 19 -9.81 -3.15 -3.79
CA PRO A 19 -8.58 -3.48 -3.08
C PRO A 19 -8.55 -2.84 -1.69
N LEU A 20 -7.98 -3.55 -0.74
CA LEU A 20 -7.74 -3.03 0.59
C LEU A 20 -6.25 -2.75 0.72
N ILE A 21 -5.92 -1.51 1.03
CA ILE A 21 -4.53 -1.05 1.13
C ILE A 21 -4.23 -0.72 2.59
N LEU A 22 -3.10 -1.20 3.08
CA LEU A 22 -2.59 -0.78 4.39
C LEU A 22 -1.52 0.30 4.15
N ALA A 23 -1.77 1.50 4.66
CA ALA A 23 -0.83 2.61 4.55
C ALA A 23 -0.17 2.84 5.90
N VAL A 24 1.14 2.64 5.95
CA VAL A 24 1.93 2.78 7.17
C VAL A 24 2.75 4.06 7.06
N GLU A 25 2.30 5.08 7.76
CA GLU A 25 2.85 6.43 7.69
C GLU A 25 2.46 7.20 8.95
N ASP A 26 3.37 8.01 9.47
CA ASP A 26 3.11 8.76 10.70
C ASP A 26 2.86 10.27 10.48
N HIS A 27 3.05 10.77 9.27
CA HIS A 27 2.80 12.17 8.94
C HIS A 27 1.41 12.37 8.38
N ASP A 28 0.64 13.28 8.99
CA ASP A 28 -0.73 13.56 8.55
C ASP A 28 -0.82 14.04 7.12
N ASP A 29 0.09 14.91 6.71
CA ASP A 29 0.09 15.42 5.33
C ASP A 29 0.35 14.32 4.31
N SER A 30 1.27 13.42 4.62
CA SER A 30 1.57 12.27 3.75
C SER A 30 0.38 11.32 3.67
N LEU A 31 -0.30 11.08 4.81
CA LEU A 31 -1.51 10.26 4.82
C LEU A 31 -2.62 10.88 4.00
N LEU A 32 -2.75 12.20 4.03
CA LEU A 32 -3.76 12.90 3.26
C LEU A 32 -3.55 12.68 1.76
N LEU A 33 -2.32 12.80 1.29
CA LEU A 33 -1.98 12.56 -0.12
C LEU A 33 -2.25 11.12 -0.52
N ILE A 34 -1.85 10.18 0.32
CA ILE A 34 -2.10 8.76 0.09
C ILE A 34 -3.61 8.51 0.02
N GLY A 35 -4.36 9.09 0.94
CA GLY A 35 -5.81 8.98 0.96
C GLY A 35 -6.47 9.45 -0.33
N TYR A 36 -6.05 10.59 -0.86
CA TYR A 36 -6.57 11.10 -2.13
C TYR A 36 -6.29 10.13 -3.28
N ALA A 37 -5.07 9.61 -3.34
CA ALA A 37 -4.70 8.66 -4.39
C ALA A 37 -5.54 7.38 -4.29
N LEU A 38 -5.71 6.85 -3.09
CA LEU A 38 -6.45 5.61 -2.90
C LEU A 38 -7.94 5.78 -3.18
N GLU A 39 -8.53 6.90 -2.76
CA GLU A 39 -9.92 7.20 -3.07
C GLU A 39 -10.14 7.32 -4.58
N SER A 40 -9.22 8.00 -5.26
CA SER A 40 -9.27 8.14 -6.72
C SER A 40 -9.25 6.80 -7.43
N LEU A 41 -8.53 5.83 -6.88
CA LEU A 41 -8.44 4.48 -7.44
C LEU A 41 -9.60 3.56 -7.00
N GLY A 42 -10.48 4.05 -6.15
CA GLY A 42 -11.57 3.21 -5.63
C GLY A 42 -11.11 2.16 -4.64
N CYS A 43 -10.02 2.41 -3.95
CA CYS A 43 -9.48 1.49 -2.96
C CYS A 43 -10.01 1.81 -1.56
N ARG A 44 -10.23 0.76 -0.77
CA ARG A 44 -10.40 0.92 0.68
C ARG A 44 -9.01 0.98 1.30
N PHE A 45 -8.88 1.61 2.45
CA PHE A 45 -7.58 1.63 3.10
C PHE A 45 -7.66 1.72 4.61
N ILE A 46 -6.62 1.22 5.25
CA ILE A 46 -6.39 1.29 6.69
C ILE A 46 -5.09 2.06 6.89
N CYS A 47 -5.10 3.01 7.81
CA CYS A 47 -3.90 3.76 8.18
C CYS A 47 -3.32 3.23 9.48
N GLN A 48 -2.01 3.13 9.52
CA GLN A 48 -1.28 2.71 10.71
C GLN A 48 -0.04 3.58 10.87
N ALA A 49 0.13 4.19 12.03
CA ALA A 49 1.28 5.05 12.32
C ALA A 49 2.41 4.30 13.02
N ASP A 50 2.14 3.12 13.52
CA ASP A 50 3.07 2.35 14.34
C ASP A 50 3.66 1.19 13.53
N SER A 51 4.97 1.24 13.31
CA SER A 51 5.67 0.19 12.58
C SER A 51 5.59 -1.16 13.31
N LEU A 52 5.54 -1.14 14.64
CA LEU A 52 5.48 -2.38 15.44
C LEU A 52 4.18 -3.14 15.21
N ALA A 53 3.08 -2.43 15.01
CA ALA A 53 1.77 -3.04 14.84
C ALA A 53 1.51 -3.50 13.41
N THR A 54 2.36 -3.12 12.46
CA THR A 54 2.12 -3.35 11.03
C THR A 54 1.92 -4.82 10.68
N VAL A 55 2.78 -5.69 11.18
CA VAL A 55 2.68 -7.13 10.87
C VAL A 55 1.39 -7.71 11.41
N LEU A 56 1.01 -7.34 12.64
CA LEU A 56 -0.24 -7.84 13.24
C LEU A 56 -1.46 -7.35 12.48
N VAL A 57 -1.47 -6.08 12.09
CA VAL A 57 -2.57 -5.51 11.31
C VAL A 57 -2.66 -6.18 9.94
N ALA A 58 -1.53 -6.41 9.30
CA ALA A 58 -1.49 -7.10 8.01
C ALA A 58 -1.99 -8.54 8.11
N LYS A 59 -1.66 -9.24 9.18
CA LYS A 59 -2.15 -10.61 9.41
C LYS A 59 -3.65 -10.63 9.61
N GLU A 60 -4.16 -9.68 10.37
CA GLU A 60 -5.58 -9.63 10.71
C GLU A 60 -6.45 -9.24 9.52
N TYR A 61 -6.09 -8.19 8.81
CA TYR A 61 -6.92 -7.62 7.76
C TYR A 61 -6.59 -8.11 6.37
N GLN A 62 -5.45 -8.75 6.18
CA GLN A 62 -5.02 -9.31 4.90
C GLN A 62 -5.16 -8.30 3.74
N PRO A 63 -4.47 -7.17 3.81
CA PRO A 63 -4.56 -6.19 2.73
C PRO A 63 -4.00 -6.74 1.42
N ASP A 64 -4.41 -6.14 0.34
CA ASP A 64 -3.95 -6.53 -1.00
C ASP A 64 -2.62 -5.88 -1.35
N LEU A 65 -2.28 -4.81 -0.65
CA LEU A 65 -1.05 -4.05 -0.85
C LEU A 65 -0.71 -3.30 0.43
N ILE A 66 0.57 -3.15 0.71
CA ILE A 66 1.05 -2.35 1.82
C ILE A 66 1.92 -1.22 1.28
N LEU A 67 1.59 0.01 1.65
CA LEU A 67 2.43 1.18 1.42
C LEU A 67 3.15 1.44 2.74
N LEU A 68 4.47 1.38 2.73
CA LEU A 68 5.25 1.40 3.96
C LEU A 68 6.36 2.45 3.88
N ASP A 69 6.28 3.45 4.75
CA ASP A 69 7.37 4.41 4.91
C ASP A 69 8.54 3.71 5.61
N ILE A 70 9.73 3.90 5.08
CA ILE A 70 10.93 3.29 5.66
C ILE A 70 11.37 4.03 6.92
N LEU A 71 11.20 5.34 6.94
CA LEU A 71 11.68 6.19 8.03
C LEU A 71 10.61 6.44 9.08
N LEU A 72 10.17 5.37 9.73
CA LEU A 72 9.19 5.47 10.82
C LEU A 72 9.86 5.40 12.17
N PRO A 73 9.26 6.01 13.20
CA PRO A 73 9.73 5.79 14.57
C PRO A 73 9.59 4.32 14.94
N GLY A 74 10.52 3.83 15.74
CA GLY A 74 10.54 2.42 16.14
C GLY A 74 11.34 1.59 15.16
N TYR A 75 10.77 0.49 14.67
CA TYR A 75 11.45 -0.33 13.68
C TYR A 75 11.46 0.37 12.33
N SER A 76 12.58 0.26 11.62
CA SER A 76 12.64 0.79 10.27
C SER A 76 11.77 -0.04 9.34
N GLY A 77 11.31 0.57 8.25
CA GLY A 77 10.55 -0.15 7.23
C GLY A 77 11.30 -1.35 6.67
N ILE A 78 12.64 -1.29 6.66
CA ILE A 78 13.46 -2.43 6.22
C ILE A 78 13.23 -3.63 7.12
N ASP A 79 13.21 -3.43 8.44
CA ASP A 79 12.94 -4.51 9.37
C ASP A 79 11.52 -5.03 9.24
N VAL A 80 10.56 -4.11 9.10
CA VAL A 80 9.14 -4.48 8.98
C VAL A 80 8.92 -5.35 7.75
N VAL A 81 9.48 -4.95 6.59
CA VAL A 81 9.28 -5.74 5.36
C VAL A 81 9.87 -7.14 5.49
N ARG A 82 10.98 -7.29 6.18
CA ARG A 82 11.56 -8.61 6.43
C ARG A 82 10.60 -9.49 7.21
N TYR A 83 10.03 -8.97 8.28
CA TYR A 83 9.04 -9.71 9.08
C TYR A 83 7.81 -10.06 8.25
N LEU A 84 7.32 -9.13 7.43
CA LEU A 84 6.18 -9.40 6.55
C LEU A 84 6.48 -10.52 5.57
N LYS A 85 7.68 -10.55 5.01
CA LYS A 85 8.05 -11.57 4.01
C LYS A 85 8.39 -12.92 4.64
N GLU A 86 8.70 -12.96 5.91
CA GLU A 86 8.94 -14.21 6.63
C GLU A 86 7.66 -14.84 7.16
N GLU A 87 6.62 -14.05 7.37
CA GLU A 87 5.35 -14.52 7.93
C GLU A 87 4.49 -15.17 6.84
N PRO A 88 4.09 -16.45 7.00
CA PRO A 88 3.32 -17.14 5.96
C PRO A 88 2.02 -16.44 5.57
N LEU A 89 1.38 -15.74 6.50
CA LEU A 89 0.10 -15.07 6.22
C LEU A 89 0.27 -13.76 5.46
N THR A 90 1.47 -13.18 5.42
CA THR A 90 1.71 -11.89 4.80
C THR A 90 2.78 -11.91 3.71
N CYS A 91 3.50 -13.00 3.56
CA CYS A 91 4.67 -13.06 2.68
C CYS A 91 4.36 -12.79 1.21
N LYS A 92 3.13 -13.01 0.78
CA LYS A 92 2.72 -12.78 -0.62
C LYS A 92 2.10 -11.42 -0.86
N ILE A 93 1.86 -10.65 0.21
CA ILE A 93 1.30 -9.32 0.06
C ILE A 93 2.39 -8.40 -0.51
N PRO A 94 2.15 -7.72 -1.64
CA PRO A 94 3.14 -6.79 -2.17
C PRO A 94 3.30 -5.58 -1.25
N VAL A 95 4.55 -5.13 -1.12
CA VAL A 95 4.90 -4.00 -0.26
C VAL A 95 5.65 -2.97 -1.09
N ILE A 96 5.14 -1.75 -1.12
CA ILE A 96 5.78 -0.63 -1.80
C ILE A 96 6.39 0.29 -0.74
N ALA A 97 7.67 0.60 -0.90
CA ALA A 97 8.32 1.59 -0.03
C ALA A 97 7.94 2.99 -0.47
N VAL A 98 7.54 3.83 0.48
CA VAL A 98 7.29 5.25 0.25
C VAL A 98 8.30 6.00 1.11
N THR A 99 9.32 6.59 0.51
CA THR A 99 10.47 7.04 1.30
C THR A 99 11.16 8.26 0.73
N ALA A 100 11.79 9.03 1.62
CA ALA A 100 12.68 10.12 1.21
C ALA A 100 14.06 9.63 0.79
N LEU A 101 14.38 8.37 1.02
CA LEU A 101 15.65 7.76 0.62
C LEU A 101 15.64 7.53 -0.89
N ALA A 102 16.55 8.16 -1.62
CA ALA A 102 16.50 8.19 -3.08
C ALA A 102 17.83 7.88 -3.77
N SER A 103 18.90 7.57 -3.03
CA SER A 103 20.17 7.22 -3.66
C SER A 103 20.07 5.84 -4.34
N ARG A 104 21.00 5.58 -5.26
CA ARG A 104 21.04 4.26 -5.91
C ARG A 104 21.27 3.16 -4.89
N GLU A 105 22.13 3.40 -3.91
CA GLU A 105 22.41 2.44 -2.86
C GLU A 105 21.18 2.18 -2.00
N ASP A 106 20.43 3.23 -1.70
CA ASP A 106 19.16 3.09 -0.96
C ASP A 106 18.17 2.22 -1.73
N ARG A 107 18.03 2.45 -3.04
CA ARG A 107 17.12 1.67 -3.88
C ARG A 107 17.48 0.20 -3.88
N GLU A 108 18.77 -0.11 -4.04
CA GLU A 108 19.25 -1.48 -4.05
C GLU A 108 18.98 -2.15 -2.72
N ARG A 109 19.21 -1.44 -1.62
CA ARG A 109 18.96 -1.96 -0.28
C ARG A 109 17.49 -2.22 -0.04
N ILE A 110 16.63 -1.30 -0.52
CA ILE A 110 15.18 -1.42 -0.40
C ILE A 110 14.70 -2.68 -1.13
N LEU A 111 15.09 -2.85 -2.37
CA LEU A 111 14.67 -4.01 -3.16
C LEU A 111 15.22 -5.31 -2.60
N LYS A 112 16.46 -5.32 -2.12
CA LYS A 112 17.04 -6.51 -1.51
C LYS A 112 16.35 -6.90 -0.21
N ALA A 113 15.80 -5.93 0.51
CA ALA A 113 15.11 -6.20 1.77
C ALA A 113 13.78 -6.93 1.56
N GLY A 114 13.22 -6.88 0.34
CA GLY A 114 11.98 -7.58 0.03
C GLY A 114 10.85 -6.68 -0.44
N PHE A 115 11.07 -5.38 -0.58
CA PHE A 115 10.06 -4.49 -1.16
C PHE A 115 9.86 -4.85 -2.63
N ASP A 116 8.63 -4.83 -3.06
CA ASP A 116 8.28 -5.14 -4.45
C ASP A 116 8.51 -3.95 -5.38
N ASP A 117 8.40 -2.74 -4.83
CA ASP A 117 8.67 -1.52 -5.57
C ASP A 117 8.90 -0.38 -4.57
N TYR A 118 9.19 0.80 -5.06
CA TYR A 118 9.37 1.96 -4.20
C TYR A 118 8.98 3.24 -4.93
N ILE A 119 8.66 4.28 -4.17
CA ILE A 119 8.43 5.62 -4.67
C ILE A 119 9.12 6.62 -3.74
N SER A 120 9.83 7.58 -4.33
CA SER A 120 10.58 8.58 -3.58
C SER A 120 9.73 9.80 -3.27
N LYS A 121 9.85 10.30 -2.03
CA LYS A 121 9.23 11.58 -1.65
C LYS A 121 10.16 12.74 -2.07
N PRO A 122 9.62 13.86 -2.53
CA PRO A 122 8.20 14.11 -2.80
C PRO A 122 7.77 13.46 -4.12
N TYR A 123 6.51 13.05 -4.21
CA TYR A 123 5.97 12.43 -5.40
C TYR A 123 4.66 13.10 -5.78
N MET A 124 4.26 12.96 -7.04
CA MET A 124 2.95 13.40 -7.50
C MET A 124 1.92 12.28 -7.24
N ILE A 125 0.67 12.68 -7.01
CA ILE A 125 -0.41 11.71 -6.79
C ILE A 125 -0.48 10.72 -7.96
N GLU A 126 -0.31 11.21 -9.18
CA GLU A 126 -0.35 10.40 -10.39
C GLU A 126 0.73 9.31 -10.39
N ASP A 127 1.91 9.62 -9.84
CA ASP A 127 2.99 8.65 -9.75
C ASP A 127 2.65 7.53 -8.77
N LEU A 128 2.04 7.89 -7.64
CA LEU A 128 1.61 6.90 -6.65
C LEU A 128 0.50 6.03 -7.23
N GLU A 129 -0.47 6.63 -7.89
CA GLU A 129 -1.55 5.89 -8.55
C GLU A 129 -0.99 4.90 -9.58
N ALA A 130 -0.03 5.34 -10.38
CA ALA A 130 0.57 4.51 -11.42
C ALA A 130 1.26 3.27 -10.83
N ILE A 131 2.00 3.44 -9.74
CA ILE A 131 2.72 2.33 -9.13
C ILE A 131 1.77 1.35 -8.46
N ILE A 132 0.70 1.84 -7.84
CA ILE A 132 -0.32 0.99 -7.23
C ILE A 132 -1.01 0.16 -8.31
N ARG A 133 -1.41 0.79 -9.43
CA ARG A 133 -2.02 0.08 -10.56
C ARG A 133 -1.12 -1.03 -11.06
N ARG A 134 0.17 -0.73 -11.25
CA ARG A 134 1.13 -1.69 -11.79
C ARG A 134 1.27 -2.90 -10.88
N VAL A 135 1.36 -2.66 -9.57
CA VAL A 135 1.57 -3.74 -8.61
C VAL A 135 0.32 -4.60 -8.45
N LEU A 136 -0.86 -4.01 -8.53
CA LEU A 136 -2.11 -4.74 -8.40
C LEU A 136 -2.67 -5.24 -9.72
N CYS A 137 -2.00 -4.95 -10.83
CA CYS A 137 -2.44 -5.37 -12.15
C CYS A 137 -2.52 -6.90 -12.22
N GLY A 138 -3.61 -7.41 -12.77
CA GLY A 138 -3.86 -8.85 -12.86
C GLY A 138 -4.64 -9.41 -11.69
N LYS A 139 -4.57 -8.80 -10.53
CA LYS A 139 -5.34 -9.23 -9.37
C LYS A 139 -6.68 -8.50 -9.28
N PHE A 140 -6.70 -7.24 -9.71
CA PHE A 140 -7.91 -6.43 -9.71
C PHE A 140 -8.12 -5.83 -11.08
N ASP A 141 -9.39 -5.70 -11.45
CA ASP A 141 -9.77 -5.08 -12.72
C ASP A 141 -10.07 -3.61 -12.48
N PHE A 142 -9.11 -2.76 -12.82
CA PHE A 142 -9.26 -1.31 -12.74
C PHE A 142 -9.78 -0.70 -14.05
N HIS A 143 -10.04 -1.53 -15.03
CA HIS A 143 -10.28 -1.06 -16.40
C HIS A 143 -11.39 -0.02 -16.47
N SER A 144 -12.53 -0.27 -15.84
CA SER A 144 -13.66 0.65 -15.86
C SER A 144 -13.37 1.97 -15.16
N VAL A 145 -12.55 1.94 -14.11
CA VAL A 145 -12.18 3.13 -13.36
C VAL A 145 -11.17 3.96 -14.15
N PHE A 146 -10.18 3.30 -14.76
CA PHE A 146 -9.12 4.01 -15.47
C PHE A 146 -9.54 4.56 -16.82
N GLU A 147 -10.48 3.93 -17.49
CA GLU A 147 -11.02 4.50 -18.72
C GLU A 147 -11.67 5.85 -18.46
N LEU A 148 -12.33 5.99 -17.32
CA LEU A 148 -12.94 7.28 -16.95
C LEU A 148 -11.90 8.33 -16.61
N CYS A 149 -10.72 7.93 -16.18
CA CYS A 149 -9.66 8.84 -15.76
C CYS A 149 -8.67 9.19 -16.88
N GLN A 150 -8.69 8.46 -17.99
CA GLN A 150 -7.76 8.68 -19.09
C GLN A 150 -8.21 9.77 -20.06
N ASP A 151 -9.43 10.19 -19.97
CA ASP A 151 -9.95 11.26 -20.78
C ASP A 151 -9.78 12.61 -20.06
#